data_f46147814f739b070a6b2fd415b9ec41
#
_entry.id   f46147814f739b070a6b2fd415b9ec41
#
_cell.length_a   1.000
_cell.length_b   1.000
_cell.length_c   1.000
_cell.angle_alpha   90.00
_cell.angle_beta   90.00
_cell.angle_gamma   90.00
#
_symmetry.space_group_name_H-M   'P 1'
#
loop_
_entity.id
_entity.type
_entity.pdbx_description
1 polymer ?
#
loop_
_entity_poly.entity_id
_entity_poly.type
_entity_poly.pdbx_seq_one_letter_code
_entity_poly.pdbx_strand_id
1 'polypeptide(L)'
;MGKLVSFWSPYPGHGKVTSSLCGIIGGFTLQYPELSLAVSHVRNDPVTLLRKLDSHAFLWQEKSLLDGFGIAALKMYERQKVLSFDNIRRCGLPLYDKSVYFYPNVTRNGWNDILTFQVLTRQLRKEFEIVLLDLGSGNKEDVLQYMQESDYVVV
;
A
#
# COMPACT_ATOMS: atom_id res chain seq x y z
N MET A 1 -13.94 11.37 -1.45
CA MET A 1 -13.13 10.14 -1.66
C MET A 1 -11.65 10.49 -1.61
N GLY A 2 -10.86 9.68 -0.93
CA GLY A 2 -9.43 9.89 -0.77
C GLY A 2 -8.65 9.88 -2.09
N LYS A 3 -7.43 10.40 -2.06
CA LYS A 3 -6.55 10.48 -3.22
C LYS A 3 -5.63 9.27 -3.33
N LEU A 4 -5.43 8.78 -4.55
CA LEU A 4 -4.47 7.73 -4.86
C LEU A 4 -3.21 8.35 -5.44
N VAL A 5 -2.09 8.13 -4.75
CA VAL A 5 -0.78 8.65 -5.16
C VAL A 5 0.17 7.48 -5.36
N SER A 6 0.68 7.33 -6.56
CA SER A 6 1.61 6.26 -6.93
C SER A 6 3.03 6.79 -7.08
N PHE A 7 3.99 6.00 -6.65
CA PHE A 7 5.42 6.29 -6.73
C PHE A 7 6.09 5.29 -7.67
N TRP A 8 6.80 5.80 -8.65
CA TRP A 8 7.43 4.97 -9.67
C TRP A 8 8.75 5.58 -10.15
N SER A 9 9.67 4.75 -10.64
CA SER A 9 10.87 5.20 -11.34
C SER A 9 11.12 4.38 -12.60
N PRO A 10 11.46 5.02 -13.73
CA PRO A 10 11.82 4.32 -14.95
C PRO A 10 13.14 3.54 -14.81
N TYR A 11 13.98 3.91 -13.83
CA TYR A 11 15.32 3.34 -13.68
C TYR A 11 15.41 2.42 -12.46
N PRO A 12 15.62 1.11 -12.64
CA PRO A 12 15.81 0.18 -11.53
C PRO A 12 17.02 0.59 -10.66
N GLY A 13 16.81 0.67 -9.36
CA GLY A 13 17.85 0.95 -8.37
C GLY A 13 18.26 2.43 -8.23
N HIS A 14 17.90 3.30 -9.15
CA HIS A 14 18.29 4.71 -9.13
C HIS A 14 17.24 5.66 -8.52
N GLY A 15 15.97 5.36 -8.69
CA GLY A 15 14.88 6.25 -8.29
C GLY A 15 14.60 6.30 -6.79
N LYS A 16 15.17 5.39 -6.00
CA LYS A 16 14.94 5.31 -4.54
C LYS A 16 13.45 5.45 -4.14
N VAL A 17 12.55 4.93 -4.97
CA VAL A 17 11.09 5.08 -4.85
C VAL A 17 10.61 4.79 -3.43
N THR A 18 10.97 3.64 -2.89
CA THR A 18 10.58 3.24 -1.53
C THR A 18 11.11 4.21 -0.46
N SER A 19 12.32 4.74 -0.63
CA SER A 19 12.89 5.71 0.33
C SER A 19 12.19 7.06 0.25
N SER A 20 11.84 7.51 -0.95
CA SER A 20 11.07 8.74 -1.16
C SER A 20 9.67 8.62 -0.55
N LEU A 21 9.01 7.48 -0.77
CA LEU A 21 7.72 7.19 -0.16
C LEU A 21 7.79 7.21 1.37
N CYS A 22 8.80 6.59 1.98
CA CYS A 22 8.99 6.61 3.44
C CYS A 22 9.21 8.04 3.96
N GLY A 23 9.98 8.86 3.24
CA GLY A 23 10.19 10.27 3.59
C GLY A 23 8.89 11.07 3.56
N ILE A 24 8.06 10.85 2.56
CA ILE A 24 6.75 11.49 2.43
C ILE A 24 5.79 11.05 3.54
N ILE A 25 5.74 9.76 3.87
CA ILE A 25 4.93 9.26 4.99
C ILE A 25 5.37 9.92 6.29
N GLY A 26 6.68 9.97 6.57
CA GLY A 26 7.21 10.66 7.76
C GLY A 26 6.84 12.15 7.79
N GLY A 27 6.93 12.84 6.65
CA GLY A 27 6.51 14.23 6.53
C GLY A 27 5.02 14.43 6.83
N PHE A 28 4.16 13.61 6.27
CA PHE A 28 2.72 13.68 6.53
C PHE A 28 2.38 13.42 8.00
N THR A 29 2.96 12.37 8.60
CA THR A 29 2.67 12.02 10.00
C THR A 29 3.12 13.10 10.99
N LEU A 30 4.18 13.85 10.66
CA LEU A 30 4.67 14.93 11.49
C LEU A 30 3.88 16.25 11.31
N GLN A 31 3.54 16.58 10.06
CA GLN A 31 2.88 17.86 9.74
C GLN A 31 1.35 17.79 9.81
N TYR A 32 0.78 16.63 9.54
CA TYR A 32 -0.66 16.41 9.45
C TYR A 32 -1.05 15.11 10.17
N PRO A 33 -0.88 15.05 11.49
CA PRO A 33 -1.11 13.83 12.26
C PRO A 33 -2.58 13.35 12.24
N GLU A 34 -3.50 14.23 11.86
CA GLU A 34 -4.92 13.94 11.69
C GLU A 34 -5.24 13.18 10.40
N LEU A 35 -4.35 13.22 9.39
CA LEU A 35 -4.59 12.52 8.13
C LEU A 35 -4.48 11.01 8.29
N SER A 36 -5.44 10.31 7.70
CA SER A 36 -5.43 8.86 7.62
C SER A 36 -4.81 8.38 6.29
N LEU A 37 -3.76 7.59 6.39
CA LEU A 37 -3.00 7.08 5.25
C LEU A 37 -3.11 5.55 5.13
N ALA A 38 -3.37 5.08 3.92
CA ALA A 38 -3.13 3.68 3.56
C ALA A 38 -1.87 3.59 2.70
N VAL A 39 -1.03 2.61 2.96
CA VAL A 39 0.23 2.39 2.22
C VAL A 39 0.30 0.96 1.75
N SER A 40 0.65 0.75 0.50
CA SER A 40 0.90 -0.58 -0.05
C SER A 40 2.00 -0.56 -1.11
N HIS A 41 2.35 -1.72 -1.62
CA HIS A 41 3.33 -1.90 -2.68
C HIS A 41 2.86 -2.97 -3.67
N VAL A 42 3.23 -2.81 -4.93
CA VAL A 42 2.87 -3.76 -5.99
C VAL A 42 3.83 -4.94 -6.06
N ARG A 43 5.06 -4.76 -5.60
CA ARG A 43 6.07 -5.83 -5.58
C ARG A 43 5.72 -6.90 -4.56
N ASN A 44 6.07 -8.13 -4.87
CA ASN A 44 5.95 -9.27 -3.96
C ASN A 44 7.14 -9.33 -2.97
N ASP A 45 7.44 -8.21 -2.33
CA ASP A 45 8.44 -8.10 -1.28
C ASP A 45 7.91 -7.25 -0.12
N PRO A 46 7.15 -7.86 0.79
CA PRO A 46 6.50 -7.14 1.88
C PRO A 46 7.47 -6.57 2.91
N VAL A 47 8.67 -7.14 2.98
CA VAL A 47 9.59 -6.88 4.08
C VAL A 47 10.36 -5.57 3.89
N THR A 48 10.72 -5.23 2.65
CA THR A 48 11.59 -4.07 2.39
C THR A 48 10.90 -2.75 2.76
N LEU A 49 9.66 -2.53 2.34
CA LEU A 49 8.94 -1.30 2.66
C LEU A 49 8.61 -1.25 4.17
N LEU A 50 8.13 -2.33 4.74
CA LEU A 50 7.76 -2.39 6.14
C LEU A 50 8.97 -2.14 7.07
N ARG A 51 10.13 -2.72 6.77
CA ARG A 51 11.36 -2.47 7.55
C ARG A 51 11.81 -1.02 7.52
N LYS A 52 11.55 -0.30 6.45
CA LYS A 52 11.87 1.13 6.34
C LYS A 52 10.88 2.00 7.09
N LEU A 53 9.62 1.57 7.18
CA LEU A 53 8.58 2.29 7.91
C LEU A 53 8.65 2.03 9.41
N ASP A 54 9.00 0.82 9.81
CA ASP A 54 9.11 0.42 11.21
C ASP A 54 10.38 -0.41 11.42
N SER A 55 11.33 0.11 12.21
CA SER A 55 12.58 -0.57 12.54
C SER A 55 12.36 -1.86 13.35
N HIS A 56 11.23 -2.00 14.03
CA HIS A 56 10.84 -3.18 14.77
C HIS A 56 10.08 -4.21 13.93
N ALA A 57 9.89 -3.95 12.65
CA ALA A 57 9.17 -4.80 11.72
C ALA A 57 9.81 -6.20 11.52
N PHE A 58 11.01 -6.43 12.04
CA PHE A 58 11.59 -7.78 12.05
C PHE A 58 10.73 -8.81 12.80
N LEU A 59 9.88 -8.35 13.72
CA LEU A 59 8.91 -9.19 14.42
C LEU A 59 7.80 -9.70 13.50
N TRP A 60 7.59 -9.05 12.36
CA TRP A 60 6.62 -9.43 11.35
C TRP A 60 7.18 -10.35 10.26
N GLN A 61 8.42 -10.83 10.42
CA GLN A 61 9.10 -11.67 9.41
C GLN A 61 8.53 -13.07 9.27
N GLU A 62 7.78 -13.54 10.24
CA GLU A 62 7.08 -14.82 10.12
C GLU A 62 5.91 -14.65 9.15
N LYS A 63 6.04 -15.29 8.01
CA LYS A 63 5.05 -15.27 6.93
C LYS A 63 3.63 -15.62 7.39
N SER A 64 3.52 -16.45 8.41
CA SER A 64 2.27 -16.84 9.06
C SER A 64 1.55 -15.67 9.76
N LEU A 65 2.28 -14.68 10.24
CA LEU A 65 1.69 -13.50 10.88
C LEU A 65 1.06 -12.52 9.88
N LEU A 66 1.48 -12.57 8.61
CA LEU A 66 0.98 -11.69 7.55
C LEU A 66 -0.20 -12.29 6.78
N ASP A 67 -0.49 -13.57 6.93
CA ASP A 67 -1.56 -14.26 6.18
C ASP A 67 -2.97 -13.68 6.43
N GLY A 68 -3.21 -13.09 7.61
CA GLY A 68 -4.47 -12.44 7.97
C GLY A 68 -4.52 -10.95 7.63
N PHE A 69 -3.48 -10.39 6.98
CA PHE A 69 -3.35 -8.97 6.71
C PHE A 69 -3.11 -8.66 5.23
N GLY A 70 -3.22 -7.38 4.90
CA GLY A 70 -2.83 -6.84 3.62
C GLY A 70 -3.82 -7.11 2.50
N ILE A 71 -3.28 -7.10 1.28
CA ILE A 71 -4.07 -7.19 0.05
C ILE A 71 -4.78 -8.54 -0.07
N ALA A 72 -4.17 -9.63 0.37
CA ALA A 72 -4.80 -10.95 0.33
C ALA A 72 -6.05 -11.01 1.22
N ALA A 73 -5.99 -10.44 2.42
CA ALA A 73 -7.13 -10.37 3.32
C ALA A 73 -8.24 -9.47 2.77
N LEU A 74 -7.91 -8.31 2.22
CA LEU A 74 -8.87 -7.43 1.55
C LEU A 74 -9.59 -8.15 0.41
N LYS A 75 -8.88 -8.88 -0.43
CA LYS A 75 -9.46 -9.69 -1.53
C LYS A 75 -10.42 -10.75 -1.03
N MET A 76 -10.08 -11.39 0.08
CA MET A 76 -10.94 -12.41 0.68
C MET A 76 -12.28 -11.80 1.13
N TYR A 77 -12.23 -10.68 1.88
CA TYR A 77 -13.43 -9.98 2.34
C TYR A 77 -14.24 -9.41 1.16
N GLU A 78 -13.58 -8.91 0.14
CA GLU A 78 -14.25 -8.42 -1.07
C GLU A 78 -15.02 -9.53 -1.78
N ARG A 79 -14.39 -10.69 -1.99
CA ARG A 79 -15.05 -11.87 -2.60
C ARG A 79 -16.26 -12.37 -1.81
N GLN A 80 -16.20 -12.28 -0.50
CA GLN A 80 -17.30 -12.63 0.40
C GLN A 80 -18.37 -11.54 0.48
N LYS A 81 -18.14 -10.36 -0.16
CA LYS A 81 -19.02 -9.18 -0.12
C LYS A 81 -19.32 -8.69 1.30
N VAL A 82 -18.38 -8.87 2.20
CA VAL A 82 -18.45 -8.41 3.60
C VAL A 82 -17.40 -7.34 3.93
N LEU A 83 -16.92 -6.65 2.93
CA LEU A 83 -15.94 -5.57 3.09
C LEU A 83 -16.62 -4.36 3.74
N SER A 84 -16.29 -4.11 5.01
CA SER A 84 -16.74 -2.97 5.80
C SER A 84 -15.54 -2.10 6.18
N PHE A 85 -15.79 -0.88 6.69
CA PHE A 85 -14.75 -0.01 7.20
C PHE A 85 -13.89 -0.70 8.27
N ASP A 86 -14.52 -1.38 9.22
CA ASP A 86 -13.80 -2.10 10.26
C ASP A 86 -12.92 -3.22 9.68
N ASN A 87 -13.42 -3.97 8.71
CA ASN A 87 -12.66 -5.04 8.07
C ASN A 87 -11.48 -4.47 7.25
N ILE A 88 -11.67 -3.34 6.57
CA ILE A 88 -10.61 -2.65 5.85
C ILE A 88 -9.47 -2.30 6.81
N ARG A 89 -9.76 -1.65 7.93
CA ARG A 89 -8.74 -1.29 8.93
C ARG A 89 -8.07 -2.50 9.55
N ARG A 90 -8.82 -3.56 9.87
CA ARG A 90 -8.28 -4.82 10.42
C ARG A 90 -7.33 -5.54 9.47
N CYS A 91 -7.49 -5.39 8.16
CA CYS A 91 -6.57 -5.95 7.17
C CYS A 91 -5.23 -5.19 7.10
N GLY A 92 -5.16 -3.96 7.60
CA GLY A 92 -3.95 -3.15 7.61
C GLY A 92 -3.16 -3.30 8.90
N LEU A 93 -1.85 -3.21 8.80
CA LEU A 93 -0.95 -3.11 9.95
C LEU A 93 -0.91 -1.65 10.41
N PRO A 94 -1.38 -1.31 11.62
CA PRO A 94 -1.37 0.05 12.09
C PRO A 94 0.05 0.50 12.45
N LEU A 95 0.44 1.68 11.97
CA LEU A 95 1.72 2.33 12.23
C LEU A 95 1.46 3.77 12.71
N TYR A 96 2.45 4.37 13.38
CA TYR A 96 2.40 5.79 13.78
C TYR A 96 1.09 6.18 14.48
N ASP A 97 0.80 5.54 15.60
CA ASP A 97 -0.43 5.78 16.39
C ASP A 97 -1.73 5.63 15.58
N LYS A 98 -1.73 4.69 14.64
CA LYS A 98 -2.87 4.39 13.75
C LYS A 98 -3.23 5.50 12.77
N SER A 99 -2.32 6.43 12.49
CA SER A 99 -2.47 7.39 11.39
C SER A 99 -2.12 6.77 10.03
N VAL A 100 -1.30 5.72 10.03
CA VAL A 100 -0.88 5.00 8.83
C VAL A 100 -1.26 3.51 8.95
N TYR A 101 -1.86 2.97 7.91
CA TYR A 101 -2.15 1.53 7.79
C TYR A 101 -1.38 0.96 6.61
N PHE A 102 -0.51 -0.01 6.88
CA PHE A 102 0.26 -0.68 5.86
C PHE A 102 -0.43 -1.98 5.42
N TYR A 103 -0.62 -2.13 4.12
CA TYR A 103 -1.24 -3.31 3.49
C TYR A 103 -0.17 -4.09 2.72
N PRO A 104 0.46 -5.09 3.34
CA PRO A 104 1.48 -5.89 2.67
C PRO A 104 0.90 -6.68 1.50
N ASN A 105 1.70 -6.80 0.43
CA ASN A 105 1.41 -7.64 -0.71
C ASN A 105 2.34 -8.87 -0.67
N VAL A 106 1.94 -9.91 0.03
CA VAL A 106 2.76 -11.11 0.29
C VAL A 106 2.54 -12.25 -0.69
N THR A 107 1.53 -12.16 -1.54
CA THR A 107 1.19 -13.21 -2.50
C THR A 107 1.54 -12.80 -3.92
N ARG A 108 1.94 -13.78 -4.74
CA ARG A 108 2.13 -13.58 -6.19
C ARG A 108 0.88 -13.02 -6.86
N ASN A 109 -0.25 -13.10 -6.20
CA ASN A 109 -1.58 -12.79 -6.68
C ASN A 109 -2.20 -11.55 -6.00
N GLY A 110 -1.44 -10.67 -5.36
CA GLY A 110 -1.97 -9.53 -4.63
C GLY A 110 -2.75 -8.55 -5.53
N TRP A 111 -2.04 -7.82 -6.34
CA TRP A 111 -2.57 -6.84 -7.30
C TRP A 111 -2.62 -7.37 -8.74
N ASN A 112 -3.07 -8.61 -8.95
CA ASN A 112 -2.85 -9.37 -10.18
C ASN A 112 -3.45 -8.83 -11.45
N ASP A 113 -4.54 -8.11 -11.33
CA ASP A 113 -5.27 -7.60 -12.46
C ASP A 113 -5.82 -6.21 -12.14
N ILE A 114 -6.03 -5.46 -13.19
CA ILE A 114 -6.50 -4.09 -13.07
C ILE A 114 -7.87 -3.96 -12.42
N LEU A 115 -8.75 -4.93 -12.60
CA LEU A 115 -10.08 -4.91 -11.99
C LEU A 115 -9.99 -5.06 -10.48
N THR A 116 -9.18 -6.01 -10.01
CA THR A 116 -8.89 -6.18 -8.57
C THR A 116 -8.26 -4.90 -8.00
N PHE A 117 -7.30 -4.32 -8.71
CA PHE A 117 -6.67 -3.06 -8.32
C PHE A 117 -7.71 -1.93 -8.17
N GLN A 118 -8.55 -1.73 -9.16
CA GLN A 118 -9.60 -0.70 -9.15
C GLN A 118 -10.57 -0.89 -7.97
N VAL A 119 -11.02 -2.12 -7.73
CA VAL A 119 -11.96 -2.41 -6.64
C VAL A 119 -11.31 -2.13 -5.28
N LEU A 120 -10.12 -2.67 -5.03
CA LEU A 120 -9.47 -2.52 -3.73
C LEU A 120 -9.03 -1.08 -3.46
N THR A 121 -8.46 -0.39 -4.42
CA THR A 121 -8.08 1.02 -4.26
C THR A 121 -9.29 1.90 -4.03
N ARG A 122 -10.42 1.64 -4.70
CA ARG A 122 -11.67 2.35 -4.45
C ARG A 122 -12.16 2.16 -3.01
N GLN A 123 -12.06 0.96 -2.45
CA GLN A 123 -12.44 0.71 -1.07
C GLN A 123 -11.49 1.40 -0.09
N LEU A 124 -10.19 1.33 -0.32
CA LEU A 124 -9.21 2.05 0.50
C LEU A 124 -9.45 3.56 0.46
N ARG A 125 -9.74 4.14 -0.71
CA ARG A 125 -10.04 5.58 -0.89
C ARG A 125 -11.34 6.03 -0.21
N LYS A 126 -12.25 5.14 0.12
CA LYS A 126 -13.43 5.47 0.94
C LYS A 126 -13.09 5.60 2.40
N GLU A 127 -12.10 4.85 2.87
CA GLU A 127 -11.72 4.78 4.28
C GLU A 127 -10.58 5.74 4.64
N PHE A 128 -9.67 5.97 3.70
CA PHE A 128 -8.46 6.78 3.91
C PHE A 128 -8.46 8.02 3.03
N GLU A 129 -7.94 9.12 3.58
CA GLU A 129 -7.81 10.38 2.86
C GLU A 129 -6.75 10.31 1.76
N ILE A 130 -5.69 9.54 2.00
CA ILE A 130 -4.62 9.33 1.02
C ILE A 130 -4.25 7.85 0.99
N VAL A 131 -4.16 7.31 -0.20
CA VAL A 131 -3.65 5.95 -0.48
C VAL A 131 -2.33 6.10 -1.24
N LEU A 132 -1.25 5.59 -0.68
CA LEU A 132 0.10 5.66 -1.22
C LEU A 132 0.52 4.29 -1.74
N LEU A 133 0.99 4.22 -2.98
CA LEU A 133 1.42 2.98 -3.62
C LEU A 133 2.87 3.06 -4.11
N ASP A 134 3.69 2.12 -3.66
CA ASP A 134 5.00 1.86 -4.24
C ASP A 134 4.85 0.93 -5.45
N LEU A 135 4.93 1.48 -6.65
CA LEU A 135 4.92 0.73 -7.91
C LEU A 135 6.31 0.16 -8.26
N GLY A 136 7.32 0.56 -7.49
CA GLY A 136 8.70 0.16 -7.74
C GLY A 136 9.34 0.86 -8.93
N SER A 137 10.16 0.12 -9.67
CA SER A 137 10.92 0.66 -10.79
C SER A 137 10.91 -0.28 -11.99
N GLY A 138 11.21 0.27 -13.16
CA GLY A 138 11.28 -0.45 -14.44
C GLY A 138 9.98 -0.37 -15.23
N ASN A 139 10.06 -0.82 -16.48
CA ASN A 139 8.95 -0.73 -17.43
C ASN A 139 8.20 -2.08 -17.44
N LYS A 140 7.05 -2.11 -16.77
CA LYS A 140 6.10 -3.22 -16.87
C LYS A 140 4.76 -2.65 -17.34
N GLU A 141 4.14 -3.30 -18.31
CA GLU A 141 2.84 -2.87 -18.85
C GLU A 141 1.78 -2.68 -17.75
N ASP A 142 1.76 -3.57 -16.76
CA ASP A 142 0.84 -3.50 -15.62
C ASP A 142 1.02 -2.20 -14.81
N VAL A 143 2.25 -1.71 -14.68
CA VAL A 143 2.55 -0.47 -13.93
C VAL A 143 1.90 0.73 -14.59
N LEU A 144 1.90 0.81 -15.92
CA LEU A 144 1.27 1.90 -16.64
C LEU A 144 -0.24 1.95 -16.40
N GLN A 145 -0.88 0.80 -16.31
CA GLN A 145 -2.31 0.72 -15.99
C GLN A 145 -2.59 1.23 -14.56
N TYR A 146 -1.75 0.87 -13.58
CA TYR A 146 -1.89 1.36 -12.21
C TYR A 146 -1.64 2.88 -12.11
N MET A 147 -0.68 3.40 -12.90
CA MET A 147 -0.43 4.84 -12.96
C MET A 147 -1.63 5.61 -13.53
N GLN A 148 -2.32 5.06 -14.53
CA GLN A 148 -3.54 5.67 -15.13
C GLN A 148 -4.71 5.78 -14.13
N GLU A 149 -4.79 4.87 -13.17
CA GLU A 149 -5.80 4.89 -12.11
C GLU A 149 -5.47 5.87 -10.98
N SER A 150 -4.25 6.39 -10.93
CA SER A 150 -3.77 7.26 -9.86
C SER A 150 -4.15 8.72 -10.10
N ASP A 151 -4.54 9.43 -9.04
CA ASP A 151 -4.76 10.87 -9.11
C ASP A 151 -3.43 11.63 -9.32
N TYR A 152 -2.35 11.10 -8.74
CA TYR A 152 -1.00 11.66 -8.86
C TYR A 152 0.03 10.55 -9.02
N VAL A 153 1.04 10.82 -9.82
CA VAL A 153 2.20 9.95 -10.00
C VAL A 153 3.46 10.73 -9.69
N VAL A 154 4.23 10.23 -8.75
CA VAL A 154 5.55 10.77 -8.37
C VAL A 154 6.63 9.94 -9.07
N VAL A 155 7.47 10.59 -9.86
CA VAL A 155 8.54 9.98 -10.66
C VAL A 155 9.91 10.39 -10.13
#